data_87dbebcedf8c803d2db44c64528eac8d
#
_entry.id   87dbebcedf8c803d2db44c64528eac8d
#
_cell.length_a   1.000
_cell.length_b   1.000
_cell.length_c   1.000
_cell.angle_alpha   90.00
_cell.angle_beta   90.00
_cell.angle_gamma   90.00
#
_symmetry.space_group_name_H-M   'P 1'
#
loop_
_entity.id
_entity.type
_entity.pdbx_description
1 polymer ?
#
loop_
_entity_poly.entity_id
_entity_poly.type
_entity_poly.pdbx_seq_one_letter_code
_entity_poly.pdbx_strand_id
1 'polypeptide(L)'
;MYDDQRRLLLVQRANEPGRGLWSLPGGRVEPGEDDPTAVAREVEEETGLQVRVGDLVGEVEREAPGRRLYVIRDYEAEPVGGTLRAGDDADDARFVSRDEFENLPTATLLASTLAQWNALPG
;
A
#
# COMPACT_ATOMS: atom_id res chain seq x y z
N MET A 1 3.49 -5.55 -1.10
CA MET A 1 3.41 -6.93 -0.56
C MET A 1 2.74 -7.85 -1.57
N TYR A 2 3.31 -9.01 -1.80
CA TYR A 2 2.83 -9.97 -2.79
C TYR A 2 2.50 -11.30 -2.12
N ASP A 3 1.56 -12.05 -2.71
CA ASP A 3 1.32 -13.44 -2.32
C ASP A 3 2.20 -14.40 -3.15
N ASP A 4 2.01 -15.71 -2.95
CA ASP A 4 2.80 -16.74 -3.65
C ASP A 4 2.62 -16.74 -5.17
N GLN A 5 1.54 -16.16 -5.68
CA GLN A 5 1.25 -16.01 -7.10
C GLN A 5 1.67 -14.64 -7.63
N ARG A 6 2.42 -13.87 -6.86
CA ARG A 6 2.85 -12.51 -7.15
C ARG A 6 1.70 -11.54 -7.41
N ARG A 7 0.58 -11.77 -6.76
CA ARG A 7 -0.53 -10.80 -6.72
C ARG A 7 -0.20 -9.75 -5.66
N LEU A 8 -0.52 -8.50 -5.98
CA LEU A 8 -0.17 -7.35 -5.15
C LEU A 8 -1.31 -7.01 -4.19
N LEU A 9 -0.98 -6.77 -2.93
CA LEU A 9 -1.97 -6.33 -1.93
C LEU A 9 -2.33 -4.87 -2.16
N LEU A 10 -3.63 -4.63 -2.36
CA LEU A 10 -4.19 -3.29 -2.49
C LEU A 10 -5.37 -3.13 -1.53
N VAL A 11 -5.62 -1.89 -1.15
CA VAL A 11 -6.80 -1.48 -0.37
C VAL A 11 -7.59 -0.46 -1.17
N GLN A 12 -8.92 -0.52 -1.05
CA GLN A 12 -9.82 0.46 -1.64
C GLN A 12 -10.13 1.54 -0.61
N ARG A 13 -9.86 2.80 -0.96
CA ARG A 13 -10.08 3.92 -0.05
C ARG A 13 -11.57 4.13 0.21
N ALA A 14 -11.92 4.27 1.48
CA ALA A 14 -13.30 4.53 1.92
C ALA A 14 -13.62 6.02 2.05
N ASN A 15 -12.61 6.89 2.03
CA ASN A 15 -12.76 8.32 2.32
C ASN A 15 -12.07 9.19 1.26
N GLU A 16 -12.54 10.44 1.13
CA GLU A 16 -11.86 11.43 0.31
C GLU A 16 -10.54 11.88 0.95
N PRO A 17 -9.50 12.29 0.18
CA PRO A 17 -9.48 12.29 -1.29
C PRO A 17 -9.28 10.87 -1.86
N GLY A 18 -9.80 10.64 -3.07
CA GLY A 18 -9.57 9.37 -3.77
C GLY A 18 -10.49 8.23 -3.36
N ARG A 19 -11.67 8.52 -2.80
CA ARG A 19 -12.64 7.50 -2.43
C ARG A 19 -12.94 6.56 -3.59
N GLY A 20 -12.89 5.25 -3.33
CA GLY A 20 -13.11 4.21 -4.33
C GLY A 20 -11.88 3.82 -5.12
N LEU A 21 -10.79 4.57 -5.02
CA LEU A 21 -9.52 4.23 -5.68
C LEU A 21 -8.76 3.18 -4.88
N TRP A 22 -8.07 2.31 -5.59
CA TRP A 22 -7.22 1.29 -5.01
C TRP A 22 -5.78 1.78 -4.88
N SER A 23 -5.16 1.51 -3.75
CA SER A 23 -3.79 1.95 -3.48
C SER A 23 -3.05 0.93 -2.62
N LEU A 24 -1.73 1.13 -2.50
CA LEU A 24 -0.94 0.35 -1.55
C LEU A 24 -1.41 0.65 -0.12
N PRO A 25 -1.45 -0.36 0.77
CA PRO A 25 -1.67 -0.10 2.18
C PRO A 25 -0.50 0.68 2.75
N GLY A 26 -0.78 1.58 3.67
CA GLY A 26 0.23 2.40 4.31
C GLY A 26 -0.35 3.68 4.86
N GLY A 27 0.44 4.40 5.63
CA GLY A 27 0.04 5.65 6.23
C GLY A 27 1.25 6.39 6.79
N ARG A 28 0.99 7.27 7.73
CA ARG A 28 2.03 8.13 8.30
C ARG A 28 2.81 7.40 9.38
N VAL A 29 4.12 7.70 9.44
CA VAL A 29 4.96 7.34 10.57
C VAL A 29 4.57 8.22 11.76
N GLU A 30 4.25 7.61 12.89
CA GLU A 30 3.91 8.33 14.12
C GLU A 30 5.18 8.68 14.90
N PRO A 31 5.11 9.71 15.77
CA PRO A 31 6.26 10.06 16.61
C PRO A 31 6.79 8.84 17.39
N GLY A 32 8.10 8.63 17.30
CA GLY A 32 8.75 7.52 17.98
C GLY A 32 8.77 6.20 17.23
N GLU A 33 8.09 6.11 16.09
CA GLU A 33 8.14 4.93 15.24
C GLU A 33 9.26 5.06 14.21
N ASP A 34 9.90 3.95 13.86
CA ASP A 34 10.70 3.85 12.64
C ASP A 34 9.80 3.41 11.48
N ASP A 35 10.31 3.46 10.25
CA ASP A 35 9.54 3.10 9.07
C ASP A 35 9.01 1.66 9.11
N PRO A 36 9.82 0.62 9.41
CA PRO A 36 9.31 -0.74 9.47
C PRO A 36 8.17 -0.94 10.47
N THR A 37 8.25 -0.31 11.64
CA THR A 37 7.20 -0.36 12.65
C THR A 37 5.92 0.28 12.14
N ALA A 38 6.03 1.44 11.50
CA ALA A 38 4.88 2.14 10.92
C ALA A 38 4.23 1.31 9.80
N VAL A 39 5.02 0.72 8.91
CA VAL A 39 4.50 -0.13 7.83
C VAL A 39 3.74 -1.33 8.41
N ALA A 40 4.31 -2.04 9.37
CA ALA A 40 3.67 -3.20 9.99
C ALA A 40 2.35 -2.82 10.66
N ARG A 41 2.34 -1.72 11.39
CA ARG A 41 1.13 -1.21 12.07
C ARG A 41 0.04 -0.85 11.06
N GLU A 42 0.38 -0.06 10.04
CA GLU A 42 -0.59 0.39 9.03
C GLU A 42 -1.16 -0.78 8.22
N VAL A 43 -0.32 -1.75 7.84
CA VAL A 43 -0.80 -2.93 7.10
C VAL A 43 -1.78 -3.72 7.96
N GLU A 44 -1.48 -3.92 9.24
CA GLU A 44 -2.39 -4.63 10.14
C GLU A 44 -3.71 -3.87 10.33
N GLU A 45 -3.65 -2.56 10.54
CA GLU A 45 -4.85 -1.73 10.69
C GLU A 45 -5.73 -1.76 9.44
N GLU A 46 -5.13 -1.71 8.25
CA GLU A 46 -5.87 -1.61 6.99
C GLU A 46 -6.28 -2.95 6.40
N THR A 47 -5.54 -4.02 6.68
CA THR A 47 -5.75 -5.33 6.02
C THR A 47 -5.92 -6.51 6.96
N GLY A 48 -5.69 -6.34 8.25
CA GLY A 48 -5.73 -7.44 9.22
C GLY A 48 -4.53 -8.37 9.18
N LEU A 49 -3.59 -8.17 8.26
CA LEU A 49 -2.41 -9.03 8.14
C LEU A 49 -1.28 -8.56 9.03
N GLN A 50 -0.66 -9.49 9.72
CA GLN A 50 0.61 -9.28 10.41
C GLN A 50 1.74 -9.57 9.44
N VAL A 51 2.68 -8.66 9.31
CA VAL A 51 3.74 -8.73 8.30
C VAL A 51 5.12 -8.57 8.92
N ARG A 52 6.10 -9.15 8.26
CA ARG A 52 7.51 -8.85 8.48
C ARG A 52 7.96 -7.92 7.36
N VAL A 53 8.50 -6.77 7.73
CA VAL A 53 8.94 -5.74 6.77
C VAL A 53 10.37 -6.02 6.37
N GLY A 54 10.64 -5.96 5.07
CA GLY A 54 11.95 -6.18 4.48
C GLY A 54 12.56 -4.90 3.92
N ASP A 55 13.13 -5.00 2.74
CA ASP A 55 13.92 -3.94 2.13
C ASP A 55 13.06 -2.84 1.52
N LEU A 56 13.64 -1.65 1.41
CA LEU A 56 13.03 -0.53 0.69
C LEU A 56 12.95 -0.87 -0.81
N VAL A 57 11.77 -0.79 -1.38
CA VAL A 57 11.53 -1.00 -2.81
C VAL A 57 11.78 0.28 -3.59
N GLY A 58 11.29 1.40 -3.09
CA GLY A 58 11.42 2.69 -3.75
C GLY A 58 10.93 3.83 -2.91
N GLU A 59 11.26 5.04 -3.35
CA GLU A 59 10.93 6.28 -2.68
C GLU A 59 10.56 7.33 -3.72
N VAL A 60 9.49 8.08 -3.47
CA VAL A 60 9.09 9.20 -4.32
C VAL A 60 8.66 10.37 -3.46
N GLU A 61 8.85 11.59 -4.00
CA GLU A 61 8.30 12.79 -3.40
C GLU A 61 6.99 13.15 -4.08
N ARG A 62 6.03 13.61 -3.31
CA ARG A 62 4.73 14.06 -3.80
C ARG A 62 4.36 15.39 -3.15
N GLU A 63 3.68 16.23 -3.91
CA GLU A 63 3.13 17.49 -3.40
C GLU A 63 1.74 17.24 -2.82
N ALA A 64 1.54 17.67 -1.58
CA ALA A 64 0.25 17.58 -0.90
C ALA A 64 -0.47 18.93 -0.99
N PRO A 65 -1.80 18.98 -0.73
CA PRO A 65 -2.53 20.24 -0.63
C PRO A 65 -1.84 21.20 0.36
N GLY A 66 -1.71 22.47 -0.01
CA GLY A 66 -0.98 23.46 0.78
C GLY A 66 0.50 23.55 0.46
N ARG A 67 0.95 22.97 -0.66
CA ARG A 67 2.34 22.99 -1.15
C ARG A 67 3.34 22.32 -0.23
N ARG A 68 2.91 21.37 0.58
CA ARG A 68 3.82 20.55 1.37
C ARG A 68 4.36 19.40 0.52
N LEU A 69 5.66 19.17 0.61
CA LEU A 69 6.26 17.97 0.05
C LEU A 69 6.21 16.86 1.10
N TYR A 70 5.91 15.65 0.66
CA TYR A 70 6.03 14.47 1.49
C TYR A 70 6.69 13.35 0.72
N VAL A 71 7.35 12.47 1.44
CA VAL A 71 8.08 11.35 0.88
C VAL A 71 7.27 10.07 1.11
N ILE A 72 7.05 9.33 0.03
CA ILE A 72 6.43 8.01 0.09
C ILE A 72 7.53 6.97 -0.08
N ARG A 73 7.67 6.08 0.91
CA ARG A 73 8.60 4.95 0.87
C ARG A 73 7.82 3.66 0.86
N ASP A 74 8.12 2.81 -0.11
CA ASP A 74 7.50 1.49 -0.24
C ASP A 74 8.51 0.42 0.17
N TYR A 75 8.08 -0.46 1.07
CA TYR A 75 8.90 -1.54 1.60
C TYR A 75 8.34 -2.88 1.19
N GLU A 76 9.23 -3.85 1.00
CA GLU A 76 8.82 -5.24 0.91
C GLU A 76 8.22 -5.68 2.23
N ALA A 77 7.17 -6.50 2.17
CA ALA A 77 6.56 -7.07 3.36
C ALA A 77 6.08 -8.48 3.05
N GLU A 78 6.19 -9.35 4.06
CA GLU A 78 5.81 -10.75 3.98
C GLU A 78 4.76 -11.05 5.05
N PRO A 79 3.60 -11.61 4.67
CA PRO A 79 2.60 -11.97 5.66
C PRO A 79 3.12 -13.13 6.54
N VAL A 80 3.00 -12.95 7.87
CA VAL A 80 3.42 -13.95 8.85
C VAL A 80 2.27 -14.38 9.76
N GLY A 81 1.09 -13.75 9.64
CA GLY A 81 -0.07 -14.09 10.43
C GLY A 81 -1.26 -13.20 10.12
N GLY A 82 -2.33 -13.37 10.88
CA GLY A 82 -3.54 -12.57 10.71
C GLY A 82 -4.46 -13.10 9.62
N THR A 83 -5.57 -12.39 9.41
CA THR A 83 -6.59 -12.73 8.40
C THR A 83 -6.86 -11.50 7.57
N LEU A 84 -6.81 -11.65 6.24
CA LEU A 84 -7.09 -10.54 5.31
C LEU A 84 -8.53 -10.06 5.47
N ARG A 85 -8.69 -8.78 5.77
CA ARG A 85 -9.97 -8.09 5.86
C ARG A 85 -9.75 -6.60 5.70
N ALA A 86 -10.77 -5.88 5.22
CA ALA A 86 -10.70 -4.43 5.17
C ALA A 86 -10.75 -3.86 6.60
N GLY A 87 -9.88 -2.91 6.89
CA GLY A 87 -9.91 -2.14 8.13
C GLY A 87 -10.93 -1.02 8.09
N ASP A 88 -10.97 -0.18 9.13
CA ASP A 88 -12.00 0.85 9.30
C ASP A 88 -11.98 1.93 8.22
N ASP A 89 -10.80 2.23 7.66
CA ASP A 89 -10.63 3.27 6.65
C ASP A 89 -10.63 2.75 5.21
N ALA A 90 -10.95 1.47 5.01
CA ALA A 90 -10.97 0.85 3.70
C ALA A 90 -12.30 0.14 3.46
N ASP A 91 -12.79 0.21 2.22
CA ASP A 91 -14.00 -0.52 1.82
C ASP A 91 -13.68 -1.96 1.42
N ASP A 92 -12.46 -2.22 1.00
CA ASP A 92 -12.02 -3.56 0.60
C ASP A 92 -10.50 -3.68 0.70
N ALA A 93 -10.01 -4.91 0.78
CA ALA A 93 -8.58 -5.23 0.77
C ALA A 93 -8.42 -6.58 0.08
N ARG A 94 -7.56 -6.65 -0.94
CA ARG A 94 -7.35 -7.91 -1.67
C ARG A 94 -6.00 -7.94 -2.35
N PHE A 95 -5.53 -9.16 -2.64
CA PHE A 95 -4.41 -9.38 -3.54
C PHE A 95 -4.94 -9.41 -4.97
N VAL A 96 -4.30 -8.64 -5.86
CA VAL A 96 -4.74 -8.51 -7.25
C VAL A 96 -3.66 -8.99 -8.21
N SER A 97 -4.09 -9.64 -9.30
CA SER A 97 -3.23 -10.03 -10.41
C SER A 97 -2.91 -8.83 -11.29
N ARG A 98 -2.00 -9.01 -12.27
CA ARG A 98 -1.72 -7.97 -13.27
C ARG A 98 -3.00 -7.56 -14.00
N ASP A 99 -3.79 -8.52 -14.47
CA ASP A 99 -5.02 -8.22 -15.21
C ASP A 99 -6.03 -7.48 -14.35
N GLU A 100 -6.22 -7.91 -13.11
CA GLU A 100 -7.10 -7.21 -12.17
C GLU A 100 -6.62 -5.79 -11.89
N PHE A 101 -5.31 -5.62 -11.67
CA PHE A 101 -4.71 -4.31 -11.44
C PHE A 101 -4.96 -3.36 -12.59
N GLU A 102 -4.81 -3.82 -13.83
CA GLU A 102 -5.01 -3.00 -15.03
C GLU A 102 -6.47 -2.56 -15.20
N ASN A 103 -7.42 -3.29 -14.62
CA ASN A 103 -8.85 -3.01 -14.73
C ASN A 103 -9.43 -2.30 -13.51
N LEU A 104 -8.66 -2.09 -12.46
CA LEU A 104 -9.12 -1.39 -11.26
C LEU A 104 -8.82 0.12 -11.35
N PRO A 105 -9.70 0.96 -10.76
CA PRO A 105 -9.38 2.39 -10.63
C PRO A 105 -8.34 2.55 -9.52
N THR A 106 -7.10 2.82 -9.91
CA THR A 106 -5.99 2.97 -8.95
C THR A 106 -5.70 4.43 -8.66
N ALA A 107 -5.05 4.68 -7.53
CA ALA A 107 -4.63 6.02 -7.13
C ALA A 107 -3.74 6.65 -8.22
N THR A 108 -3.82 7.97 -8.36
CA THR A 108 -3.07 8.73 -9.36
C THR A 108 -1.58 8.39 -9.29
N LEU A 109 -0.98 8.07 -10.43
CA LEU A 109 0.44 7.73 -10.59
C LEU A 109 0.87 6.39 -9.95
N LEU A 110 -0.04 5.63 -9.36
CA LEU A 110 0.34 4.35 -8.75
C LEU A 110 0.95 3.39 -9.77
N ALA A 111 0.27 3.17 -10.91
CA ALA A 111 0.75 2.25 -11.93
C ALA A 111 2.12 2.65 -12.48
N SER A 112 2.31 3.94 -12.80
CA SER A 112 3.58 4.44 -13.33
C SER A 112 4.70 4.35 -12.30
N THR A 113 4.41 4.63 -11.04
CA THR A 113 5.40 4.53 -9.95
C THR A 113 5.83 3.08 -9.73
N LEU A 114 4.88 2.15 -9.68
CA LEU A 114 5.20 0.73 -9.54
C LEU A 114 5.99 0.21 -10.74
N ALA A 115 5.65 0.65 -11.95
CA ALA A 115 6.42 0.28 -13.14
C ALA A 115 7.87 0.78 -13.05
N GLN A 116 8.05 2.01 -12.60
CA GLN A 116 9.38 2.59 -12.40
C GLN A 116 10.22 1.79 -11.39
N TRP A 117 9.59 1.27 -10.35
CA TRP A 117 10.26 0.46 -9.33
C TRP A 117 10.33 -1.02 -9.68
N ASN A 118 9.82 -1.43 -10.85
CA ASN A 118 9.70 -2.83 -11.24
C ASN A 118 8.91 -3.65 -10.20
N ALA A 119 7.83 -3.06 -9.70
CA ALA A 119 7.03 -3.59 -8.59
C ALA A 119 5.57 -3.89 -8.97
N LEU A 120 5.22 -3.88 -10.24
CA LEU A 120 3.88 -4.27 -10.71
C LEU A 120 3.61 -5.74 -10.38
N PRO A 121 2.33 -6.13 -10.20
CA PRO A 121 1.98 -7.54 -10.03
C PRO A 121 2.46 -8.36 -11.23
N GLY A 122 2.82 -9.59 -10.96
CA GLY A 122 3.37 -10.52 -11.94
C GLY A 122 2.38 -11.14 -12.88
#